data_52e9b897483042130a43a160d033740d
#
_entry.id   52e9b897483042130a43a160d033740d
#
_cell.length_a   1.000
_cell.length_b   1.000
_cell.length_c   1.000
_cell.angle_alpha   90.00
_cell.angle_beta   90.00
_cell.angle_gamma   90.00
#
_symmetry.space_group_name_H-M   'P 1'
#
loop_
_entity.id
_entity.type
_entity.pdbx_description
1 polymer ?
#
loop_
_entity_poly.entity_id
_entity_poly.type
_entity_poly.pdbx_seq_one_letter_code
_entity_poly.pdbx_strand_id
1 'polypeptide(L)'
;MERRLRLSNVTFGYRRGGFSAARPSIGVFRDFTWQVPPGRTVLLGPNGAGKTTLLALAATALAPARGTVQFGELGRQRRRDRAEMRRLIGWMPQSVQAIPGFTSQEQVAYAGWLKGMSRSKAWHHASVALDRVGLRSESGRLTSELSGGQRHRVGLAQLLVHDSEVLLLDEPTAGLDPTQRARFRELVREIGGSRPVVASTHQVDDLDDLFETVVVLEGGGIVFQGTVPEFLRLAAPNAPFAAESAYSALVRDPE
;
A
#
# COMPACT_ATOMS: atom_id res chain seq x y z
N MET A 1 16.16 -18.13 3.91
CA MET A 1 16.52 -16.78 3.40
C MET A 1 15.24 -15.97 3.35
N GLU A 2 15.21 -14.82 4.01
CA GLU A 2 14.05 -13.92 4.03
C GLU A 2 13.86 -13.33 2.62
N ARG A 3 12.65 -13.46 2.05
CA ARG A 3 12.32 -12.87 0.75
C ARG A 3 12.18 -11.36 0.91
N ARG A 4 12.84 -10.59 0.06
CA ARG A 4 12.74 -9.13 0.05
C ARG A 4 12.15 -8.65 -1.26
N LEU A 5 11.23 -7.69 -1.17
CA LEU A 5 10.62 -7.04 -2.32
C LEU A 5 11.54 -5.91 -2.78
N ARG A 6 12.00 -5.98 -4.03
CA ARG A 6 12.96 -5.04 -4.62
C ARG A 6 12.50 -4.55 -5.99
N LEU A 7 12.67 -3.27 -6.20
CA LEU A 7 12.61 -2.60 -7.51
C LEU A 7 14.04 -2.21 -7.89
N SER A 8 14.50 -2.53 -9.11
CA SER A 8 15.86 -2.23 -9.56
C SER A 8 15.83 -1.53 -10.91
N ASN A 9 16.41 -0.33 -10.98
CA ASN A 9 16.55 0.53 -12.16
C ASN A 9 15.20 0.72 -12.89
N VAL A 10 14.12 0.91 -12.12
CA VAL A 10 12.76 1.03 -12.64
C VAL A 10 12.55 2.38 -13.30
N THR A 11 12.14 2.36 -14.57
CA THR A 11 11.65 3.53 -15.28
C THR A 11 10.17 3.33 -15.59
N PHE A 12 9.34 4.29 -15.21
CA PHE A 12 7.90 4.25 -15.41
C PHE A 12 7.31 5.63 -15.68
N GLY A 13 6.30 5.69 -16.53
CA GLY A 13 5.49 6.87 -16.81
C GLY A 13 4.14 6.50 -17.38
N TYR A 14 3.14 7.35 -17.10
CA TYR A 14 1.80 7.20 -17.66
C TYR A 14 1.75 7.75 -19.10
N ARG A 15 1.16 7.00 -20.03
CA ARG A 15 0.89 7.49 -21.38
C ARG A 15 -0.32 8.43 -21.32
N ARG A 16 -0.18 9.66 -21.83
CA ARG A 16 -1.34 10.51 -22.09
C ARG A 16 -2.21 9.89 -23.18
N GLY A 17 -3.50 9.65 -22.87
CA GLY A 17 -4.43 8.89 -23.69
C GLY A 17 -4.49 9.28 -25.17
N GLY A 18 -4.54 8.26 -26.03
CA GLY A 18 -4.72 8.32 -27.48
C GLY A 18 -3.80 7.32 -28.20
N PHE A 19 -4.27 6.77 -29.30
CA PHE A 19 -3.58 5.77 -30.15
C PHE A 19 -2.34 6.33 -30.90
N SER A 20 -1.87 7.55 -30.59
CA SER A 20 -0.70 8.14 -31.23
C SER A 20 0.56 7.86 -30.42
N ALA A 21 1.52 7.19 -31.01
CA ALA A 21 2.84 6.85 -30.46
C ALA A 21 3.74 8.09 -30.15
N ALA A 22 3.28 9.30 -30.46
CA ALA A 22 4.06 10.55 -30.42
C ALA A 22 3.81 11.45 -29.20
N ARG A 23 3.00 11.03 -28.20
CA ARG A 23 2.76 11.87 -27.03
C ARG A 23 3.71 11.53 -25.89
N PRO A 24 4.38 12.54 -25.26
CA PRO A 24 5.28 12.31 -24.15
C PRO A 24 4.55 11.66 -22.97
N SER A 25 5.16 10.63 -22.40
CA SER A 25 4.70 10.03 -21.14
C SER A 25 4.96 11.02 -20.00
N ILE A 26 4.01 11.11 -19.05
CA ILE A 26 4.29 11.77 -17.78
C ILE A 26 5.23 10.83 -17.01
N GLY A 27 6.52 11.14 -16.98
CA GLY A 27 7.52 10.37 -16.24
C GLY A 27 7.22 10.45 -14.75
N VAL A 28 7.22 9.29 -14.08
CA VAL A 28 7.07 9.19 -12.62
C VAL A 28 8.38 8.75 -12.01
N PHE A 29 8.99 7.71 -12.57
CA PHE A 29 10.28 7.17 -12.12
C PHE A 29 11.27 7.07 -13.28
N ARG A 30 12.55 7.39 -12.99
CA ARG A 30 13.68 7.19 -13.90
C ARG A 30 14.82 6.52 -13.14
N ASP A 31 15.20 5.31 -13.58
CA ASP A 31 16.27 4.49 -12.98
C ASP A 31 16.14 4.30 -11.44
N PHE A 32 14.91 4.25 -10.98
CA PHE A 32 14.55 4.17 -9.57
C PHE A 32 14.87 2.79 -9.00
N THR A 33 15.58 2.78 -7.87
CA THR A 33 15.91 1.55 -7.14
C THR A 33 15.46 1.68 -5.69
N TRP A 34 14.75 0.67 -5.20
CA TRP A 34 14.28 0.62 -3.82
C TRP A 34 14.09 -0.83 -3.37
N GLN A 35 14.37 -1.08 -2.11
CA GLN A 35 14.08 -2.34 -1.43
C GLN A 35 13.17 -2.03 -0.25
N VAL A 36 12.05 -2.78 -0.15
CA VAL A 36 11.13 -2.65 0.99
C VAL A 36 11.87 -3.01 2.27
N PRO A 37 11.90 -2.09 3.27
CA PRO A 37 12.50 -2.38 4.57
C PRO A 37 11.72 -3.48 5.31
N PRO A 38 12.35 -4.17 6.26
CA PRO A 38 11.63 -5.03 7.20
C PRO A 38 10.76 -4.16 8.13
N GLY A 39 9.80 -4.79 8.82
CA GLY A 39 8.92 -4.11 9.77
C GLY A 39 7.90 -3.18 9.10
N ARG A 40 7.49 -2.17 9.82
CA ARG A 40 6.44 -1.23 9.39
C ARG A 40 7.06 0.05 8.85
N THR A 41 6.82 0.32 7.60
CA THR A 41 7.35 1.47 6.86
C THR A 41 6.22 2.43 6.49
N VAL A 42 6.38 3.71 6.78
CA VAL A 42 5.54 4.77 6.21
C VAL A 42 6.21 5.37 4.97
N LEU A 43 5.43 5.52 3.91
CA LEU A 43 5.85 6.17 2.67
C LEU A 43 5.19 7.55 2.58
N LEU A 44 5.96 8.59 2.86
CA LEU A 44 5.55 10.00 2.82
C LEU A 44 5.91 10.62 1.46
N GLY A 45 5.26 11.73 1.15
CA GLY A 45 5.57 12.55 -0.03
C GLY A 45 4.34 13.36 -0.45
N PRO A 46 4.54 14.43 -1.23
CA PRO A 46 3.45 15.26 -1.71
C PRO A 46 2.55 14.51 -2.70
N ASN A 47 1.41 15.12 -3.01
CA ASN A 47 0.53 14.61 -4.06
C ASN A 47 1.28 14.61 -5.41
N GLY A 48 1.19 13.51 -6.15
CA GLY A 48 1.93 13.37 -7.41
C GLY A 48 3.38 12.87 -7.28
N ALA A 49 3.94 12.71 -6.07
CA ALA A 49 5.30 12.19 -5.87
C ALA A 49 5.51 10.75 -6.38
N GLY A 50 4.42 10.01 -6.64
CA GLY A 50 4.49 8.65 -7.17
C GLY A 50 4.24 7.55 -6.14
N LYS A 51 3.77 7.86 -4.92
CA LYS A 51 3.51 6.86 -3.85
C LYS A 51 2.61 5.71 -4.33
N THR A 52 1.42 6.02 -4.83
CA THR A 52 0.48 5.04 -5.40
C THR A 52 1.12 4.23 -6.55
N THR A 53 1.90 4.91 -7.41
CA THR A 53 2.58 4.26 -8.54
C THR A 53 3.66 3.30 -8.04
N LEU A 54 4.43 3.69 -7.01
CA LEU A 54 5.45 2.84 -6.39
C LEU A 54 4.83 1.57 -5.81
N LEU A 55 3.75 1.72 -5.02
CA LEU A 55 3.05 0.58 -4.43
C LEU A 55 2.42 -0.33 -5.51
N ALA A 56 1.83 0.25 -6.56
CA ALA A 56 1.26 -0.52 -7.68
C ALA A 56 2.31 -1.28 -8.50
N LEU A 57 3.51 -0.71 -8.69
CA LEU A 57 4.65 -1.39 -9.31
C LEU A 57 5.16 -2.53 -8.42
N ALA A 58 5.33 -2.27 -7.12
CA ALA A 58 5.74 -3.26 -6.13
C ALA A 58 4.75 -4.42 -6.05
N ALA A 59 3.45 -4.14 -6.09
CA ALA A 59 2.36 -5.13 -6.15
C ALA A 59 2.24 -5.87 -7.50
N THR A 60 3.08 -5.53 -8.48
CA THR A 60 2.98 -6.03 -9.88
C THR A 60 1.67 -5.70 -10.59
N ALA A 61 0.88 -4.76 -10.09
CA ALA A 61 -0.31 -4.24 -10.75
C ALA A 61 0.05 -3.41 -11.98
N LEU A 62 1.13 -2.63 -11.90
CA LEU A 62 1.73 -1.91 -13.02
C LEU A 62 2.99 -2.62 -13.52
N ALA A 63 3.35 -2.35 -14.77
CA ALA A 63 4.55 -2.85 -15.43
C ALA A 63 5.55 -1.72 -15.62
N PRO A 64 6.79 -1.81 -15.13
CA PRO A 64 7.81 -0.82 -15.48
C PRO A 64 8.13 -0.91 -16.98
N ALA A 65 8.47 0.24 -17.58
CA ALA A 65 8.94 0.30 -18.97
C ALA A 65 10.37 -0.27 -19.08
N ARG A 66 11.19 -0.06 -18.04
CA ARG A 66 12.53 -0.64 -17.88
C ARG A 66 12.74 -1.04 -16.43
N GLY A 67 13.75 -1.86 -16.18
CA GLY A 67 14.10 -2.36 -14.86
C GLY A 67 13.30 -3.59 -14.44
N THR A 68 13.44 -3.98 -13.19
CA THR A 68 12.87 -5.23 -12.66
C THR A 68 12.16 -5.01 -11.32
N VAL A 69 11.12 -5.82 -11.08
CA VAL A 69 10.48 -6.00 -9.77
C VAL A 69 10.63 -7.46 -9.38
N GLN A 70 11.19 -7.71 -8.20
CA GLN A 70 11.52 -9.05 -7.71
C GLN A 70 11.06 -9.22 -6.27
N PHE A 71 10.67 -10.43 -5.91
CA PHE A 71 10.39 -10.85 -4.52
C PHE A 71 11.15 -12.16 -4.23
N GLY A 72 12.26 -12.04 -3.51
CA GLY A 72 13.26 -13.11 -3.42
C GLY A 72 13.75 -13.48 -4.82
N GLU A 73 13.64 -14.75 -5.19
CA GLU A 73 14.01 -15.28 -6.51
C GLU A 73 12.91 -15.09 -7.58
N LEU A 74 11.70 -14.68 -7.16
CA LEU A 74 10.58 -14.49 -8.09
C LEU A 74 10.74 -13.19 -8.86
N GLY A 75 10.72 -13.26 -10.18
CA GLY A 75 10.84 -12.10 -11.08
C GLY A 75 9.54 -11.85 -11.85
N ARG A 76 9.10 -10.57 -11.87
CA ARG A 76 7.88 -10.15 -12.56
C ARG A 76 7.85 -10.51 -14.05
N GLN A 77 8.98 -10.68 -14.70
CA GLN A 77 9.09 -10.95 -16.14
C GLN A 77 8.46 -12.30 -16.51
N ARG A 78 8.61 -13.32 -15.68
CA ARG A 78 8.01 -14.63 -15.90
C ARG A 78 6.54 -14.61 -15.46
N ARG A 79 5.63 -15.10 -16.32
CA ARG A 79 4.18 -15.14 -16.01
C ARG A 79 3.87 -15.93 -14.73
N ARG A 80 4.56 -17.07 -14.54
CA ARG A 80 4.40 -17.93 -13.37
C ARG A 80 4.84 -17.21 -12.08
N ASP A 81 6.04 -16.62 -12.09
CA ASP A 81 6.59 -15.91 -10.94
C ASP A 81 5.71 -14.71 -10.56
N ARG A 82 5.22 -13.95 -11.58
CA ARG A 82 4.31 -12.82 -11.36
C ARG A 82 2.98 -13.27 -10.72
N ALA A 83 2.44 -14.42 -11.12
CA ALA A 83 1.24 -14.96 -10.48
C ALA A 83 1.52 -15.31 -9.02
N GLU A 84 2.67 -15.91 -8.73
CA GLU A 84 3.09 -16.24 -7.37
C GLU A 84 3.37 -14.98 -6.54
N MET A 85 4.08 -14.00 -7.08
CA MET A 85 4.26 -12.70 -6.40
C MET A 85 2.93 -12.08 -6.01
N ARG A 86 1.91 -12.10 -6.89
CA ARG A 86 0.57 -11.59 -6.59
C ARG A 86 -0.16 -12.35 -5.50
N ARG A 87 0.18 -13.61 -5.26
CA ARG A 87 -0.36 -14.39 -4.13
C ARG A 87 0.30 -14.01 -2.82
N LEU A 88 1.61 -13.73 -2.85
CA LEU A 88 2.43 -13.45 -1.67
C LEU A 88 2.42 -11.97 -1.28
N ILE A 89 2.10 -11.06 -2.20
CA ILE A 89 2.04 -9.63 -1.96
C ILE A 89 0.56 -9.21 -1.85
N GLY A 90 0.18 -8.72 -0.67
CA GLY A 90 -1.10 -8.06 -0.45
C GLY A 90 -1.01 -6.59 -0.86
N TRP A 91 -2.00 -6.11 -1.61
CA TRP A 91 -2.08 -4.70 -1.96
C TRP A 91 -3.50 -4.18 -1.82
N MET A 92 -3.63 -3.09 -1.08
CA MET A 92 -4.86 -2.33 -0.93
C MET A 92 -4.68 -0.98 -1.64
N PRO A 93 -5.42 -0.73 -2.74
CA PRO A 93 -5.38 0.57 -3.42
C PRO A 93 -6.14 1.64 -2.61
N GLN A 94 -5.85 2.90 -2.87
CA GLN A 94 -6.51 4.05 -2.24
C GLN A 94 -8.05 4.00 -2.36
N SER A 95 -8.58 3.55 -3.49
CA SER A 95 -10.02 3.42 -3.72
C SER A 95 -10.42 1.96 -3.89
N VAL A 96 -11.30 1.51 -3.00
CA VAL A 96 -11.88 0.17 -3.05
C VAL A 96 -13.19 0.21 -3.82
N GLN A 97 -13.19 -0.38 -5.01
CA GLN A 97 -14.37 -0.45 -5.87
C GLN A 97 -15.31 -1.58 -5.43
N ALA A 98 -16.59 -1.29 -5.36
CA ALA A 98 -17.61 -2.32 -5.18
C ALA A 98 -17.75 -3.15 -6.46
N ILE A 99 -17.72 -4.47 -6.33
CA ILE A 99 -18.05 -5.38 -7.44
C ILE A 99 -19.58 -5.42 -7.56
N PRO A 100 -20.17 -5.10 -8.72
CA PRO A 100 -21.63 -5.10 -8.89
C PRO A 100 -22.25 -6.43 -8.51
N GLY A 101 -23.28 -6.38 -7.67
CA GLY A 101 -24.02 -7.56 -7.22
C GLY A 101 -23.36 -8.39 -6.13
N PHE A 102 -22.14 -8.03 -5.67
CA PHE A 102 -21.47 -8.76 -4.60
C PHE A 102 -21.80 -8.17 -3.23
N THR A 103 -22.12 -9.05 -2.28
CA THR A 103 -22.11 -8.73 -0.86
C THR A 103 -20.67 -8.51 -0.37
N SER A 104 -20.53 -7.91 0.81
CA SER A 104 -19.21 -7.70 1.43
C SER A 104 -18.44 -9.00 1.60
N GLN A 105 -19.11 -10.07 2.04
CA GLN A 105 -18.47 -11.37 2.22
C GLN A 105 -18.09 -12.02 0.89
N GLU A 106 -18.93 -11.93 -0.13
CA GLU A 106 -18.62 -12.44 -1.48
C GLU A 106 -17.42 -11.71 -2.08
N GLN A 107 -17.36 -10.38 -1.95
CA GLN A 107 -16.25 -9.58 -2.47
C GLN A 107 -14.93 -9.94 -1.77
N VAL A 108 -14.94 -10.11 -0.45
CA VAL A 108 -13.73 -10.52 0.29
C VAL A 108 -13.33 -11.96 -0.03
N ALA A 109 -14.31 -12.89 -0.11
CA ALA A 109 -14.05 -14.26 -0.51
C ALA A 109 -13.50 -14.36 -1.93
N TYR A 110 -14.01 -13.55 -2.86
CA TYR A 110 -13.51 -13.47 -4.23
C TYR A 110 -12.03 -13.04 -4.28
N ALA A 111 -11.63 -12.08 -3.44
CA ALA A 111 -10.22 -11.70 -3.33
C ALA A 111 -9.34 -12.87 -2.88
N GLY A 112 -9.77 -13.64 -1.87
CA GLY A 112 -9.08 -14.86 -1.43
C GLY A 112 -9.00 -15.92 -2.53
N TRP A 113 -10.09 -16.13 -3.26
CA TRP A 113 -10.11 -17.07 -4.38
C TRP A 113 -9.15 -16.66 -5.51
N LEU A 114 -9.09 -15.38 -5.87
CA LEU A 114 -8.11 -14.85 -6.84
C LEU A 114 -6.66 -15.07 -6.40
N LYS A 115 -6.41 -15.16 -5.10
CA LYS A 115 -5.12 -15.50 -4.50
C LYS A 115 -4.88 -17.02 -4.42
N GLY A 116 -5.79 -17.84 -4.97
CA GLY A 116 -5.66 -19.29 -5.10
C GLY A 116 -6.22 -20.11 -3.95
N MET A 117 -7.02 -19.53 -3.08
CA MET A 117 -7.75 -20.28 -2.06
C MET A 117 -8.89 -21.10 -2.68
N SER A 118 -9.24 -22.24 -2.10
CA SER A 118 -10.48 -22.93 -2.46
C SER A 118 -11.69 -22.05 -2.08
N ARG A 119 -12.83 -22.23 -2.77
CA ARG A 119 -14.06 -21.46 -2.49
C ARG A 119 -14.49 -21.53 -1.03
N SER A 120 -14.50 -22.74 -0.44
CA SER A 120 -14.88 -22.95 0.95
C SER A 120 -13.91 -22.24 1.91
N LYS A 121 -12.60 -22.37 1.70
CA LYS A 121 -11.57 -21.70 2.51
C LYS A 121 -11.69 -20.17 2.40
N ALA A 122 -11.83 -19.66 1.18
CA ALA A 122 -11.99 -18.22 0.95
C ALA A 122 -13.23 -17.65 1.63
N TRP A 123 -14.35 -18.37 1.58
CA TRP A 123 -15.61 -17.99 2.24
C TRP A 123 -15.46 -17.89 3.76
N HIS A 124 -14.88 -18.92 4.37
CA HIS A 124 -14.63 -18.95 5.81
C HIS A 124 -13.69 -17.82 6.24
N HIS A 125 -12.55 -17.67 5.56
CA HIS A 125 -11.59 -16.62 5.87
C HIS A 125 -12.14 -15.20 5.63
N ALA A 126 -13.06 -15.03 4.67
CA ALA A 126 -13.75 -13.76 4.44
C ALA A 126 -14.58 -13.33 5.66
N SER A 127 -15.32 -14.27 6.27
CA SER A 127 -16.07 -14.00 7.49
C SER A 127 -15.16 -13.56 8.64
N VAL A 128 -14.03 -14.25 8.84
CA VAL A 128 -13.04 -13.88 9.87
C VAL A 128 -12.42 -12.52 9.57
N ALA A 129 -12.06 -12.25 8.32
CA ALA A 129 -11.47 -10.97 7.92
C ALA A 129 -12.44 -9.79 8.13
N LEU A 130 -13.72 -9.97 7.79
CA LEU A 130 -14.76 -8.96 8.03
C LEU A 130 -14.97 -8.70 9.53
N ASP A 131 -14.92 -9.73 10.35
CA ASP A 131 -15.04 -9.59 11.81
C ASP A 131 -13.88 -8.74 12.38
N ARG A 132 -12.63 -9.02 11.95
CA ARG A 132 -11.43 -8.25 12.35
C ARG A 132 -11.49 -6.77 11.99
N VAL A 133 -12.16 -6.40 10.90
CA VAL A 133 -12.34 -5.00 10.51
C VAL A 133 -13.66 -4.39 11.00
N GLY A 134 -14.41 -5.11 11.86
CA GLY A 134 -15.67 -4.65 12.46
C GLY A 134 -16.81 -4.51 11.45
N LEU A 135 -16.88 -5.41 10.47
CA LEU A 135 -17.94 -5.45 9.43
C LEU A 135 -18.74 -6.76 9.43
N ARG A 136 -18.74 -7.51 10.54
CA ARG A 136 -19.47 -8.78 10.63
C ARG A 136 -20.97 -8.62 10.34
N SER A 137 -21.59 -7.57 10.88
CA SER A 137 -23.03 -7.27 10.66
C SER A 137 -23.34 -6.89 9.21
N GLU A 138 -22.35 -6.41 8.47
CA GLU A 138 -22.48 -5.94 7.09
C GLU A 138 -22.14 -7.02 6.05
N SER A 139 -21.84 -8.24 6.48
CA SER A 139 -21.36 -9.32 5.61
C SER A 139 -22.32 -9.66 4.47
N GLY A 140 -23.63 -9.61 4.73
CA GLY A 140 -24.69 -9.89 3.75
C GLY A 140 -25.14 -8.68 2.93
N ARG A 141 -24.67 -7.45 3.23
CA ARG A 141 -25.05 -6.25 2.47
C ARG A 141 -24.24 -6.13 1.19
N LEU A 142 -24.87 -5.60 0.14
CA LEU A 142 -24.15 -5.28 -1.10
C LEU A 142 -23.03 -4.26 -0.83
N THR A 143 -21.84 -4.52 -1.35
CA THR A 143 -20.68 -3.62 -1.15
C THR A 143 -20.95 -2.21 -1.72
N SER A 144 -21.80 -2.10 -2.74
CA SER A 144 -22.23 -0.81 -3.32
C SER A 144 -23.08 0.04 -2.36
N GLU A 145 -23.77 -0.57 -1.41
CA GLU A 145 -24.64 0.10 -0.43
C GLU A 145 -23.88 0.58 0.81
N LEU A 146 -22.61 0.19 0.95
CA LEU A 146 -21.79 0.55 2.09
C LEU A 146 -21.34 2.02 2.00
N SER A 147 -21.13 2.67 3.16
CA SER A 147 -20.47 3.97 3.23
C SER A 147 -19.03 3.91 2.71
N GLY A 148 -18.43 5.06 2.39
CA GLY A 148 -17.03 5.14 1.97
C GLY A 148 -16.06 4.46 2.96
N GLY A 149 -16.19 4.76 4.26
CA GLY A 149 -15.38 4.16 5.31
C GLY A 149 -15.63 2.64 5.48
N GLN A 150 -16.89 2.17 5.29
CA GLN A 150 -17.18 0.74 5.29
C GLN A 150 -16.56 0.03 4.09
N ARG A 151 -16.64 0.61 2.86
CA ARG A 151 -15.96 0.06 1.68
C ARG A 151 -14.45 0.01 1.86
N HIS A 152 -13.87 1.03 2.47
CA HIS A 152 -12.45 1.04 2.78
C HIS A 152 -12.06 -0.13 3.70
N ARG A 153 -12.87 -0.40 4.75
CA ARG A 153 -12.68 -1.56 5.63
C ARG A 153 -12.89 -2.91 4.91
N VAL A 154 -13.77 -2.99 3.90
CA VAL A 154 -13.83 -4.16 3.00
C VAL A 154 -12.50 -4.36 2.28
N GLY A 155 -11.84 -3.30 1.82
CA GLY A 155 -10.50 -3.37 1.22
C GLY A 155 -9.45 -3.94 2.18
N LEU A 156 -9.48 -3.53 3.45
CA LEU A 156 -8.63 -4.13 4.49
C LEU A 156 -8.95 -5.63 4.69
N ALA A 157 -10.24 -6.01 4.72
CA ALA A 157 -10.62 -7.41 4.81
C ALA A 157 -10.15 -8.23 3.60
N GLN A 158 -10.21 -7.67 2.37
CA GLN A 158 -9.65 -8.30 1.17
C GLN A 158 -8.13 -8.51 1.26
N LEU A 159 -7.43 -7.61 1.93
CA LEU A 159 -5.99 -7.74 2.19
C LEU A 159 -5.69 -8.88 3.19
N LEU A 160 -6.54 -9.03 4.21
CA LEU A 160 -6.37 -9.98 5.31
C LEU A 160 -6.88 -11.39 5.03
N VAL A 161 -7.69 -11.58 4.00
CA VAL A 161 -8.36 -12.86 3.72
C VAL A 161 -7.38 -13.99 3.37
N HIS A 162 -6.20 -13.63 2.89
CA HIS A 162 -5.14 -14.57 2.53
C HIS A 162 -3.83 -14.24 3.26
N ASP A 163 -2.95 -15.21 3.33
CA ASP A 163 -1.69 -15.08 4.05
C ASP A 163 -0.61 -14.48 3.14
N SER A 164 -0.55 -13.14 3.11
CA SER A 164 0.48 -12.39 2.37
C SER A 164 1.78 -12.30 3.16
N GLU A 165 2.93 -12.38 2.48
CA GLU A 165 4.24 -12.18 3.08
C GLU A 165 4.65 -10.69 3.16
N VAL A 166 4.04 -9.81 2.36
CA VAL A 166 4.24 -8.36 2.36
C VAL A 166 2.89 -7.68 2.17
N LEU A 167 2.65 -6.58 2.88
CA LEU A 167 1.44 -5.77 2.79
C LEU A 167 1.76 -4.37 2.30
N LEU A 168 1.10 -3.95 1.24
CA LEU A 168 1.21 -2.63 0.63
C LEU A 168 -0.14 -1.92 0.74
N LEU A 169 -0.17 -0.77 1.41
CA LEU A 169 -1.39 -0.04 1.77
C LEU A 169 -1.30 1.38 1.20
N ASP A 170 -2.22 1.73 0.32
CA ASP A 170 -2.24 3.06 -0.28
C ASP A 170 -3.30 3.92 0.40
N GLU A 171 -2.86 4.95 1.16
CA GLU A 171 -3.69 5.86 1.96
C GLU A 171 -4.71 5.11 2.86
N PRO A 172 -4.28 4.16 3.69
CA PRO A 172 -5.19 3.24 4.39
C PRO A 172 -6.05 3.89 5.47
N THR A 173 -5.75 5.10 5.90
CA THR A 173 -6.49 5.86 6.92
C THR A 173 -7.39 6.94 6.32
N ALA A 174 -7.37 7.14 5.00
CA ALA A 174 -8.17 8.14 4.33
C ALA A 174 -9.68 7.89 4.54
N GLY A 175 -10.39 8.92 5.01
CA GLY A 175 -11.84 8.85 5.25
C GLY A 175 -12.27 8.02 6.46
N LEU A 176 -11.33 7.59 7.31
CA LEU A 176 -11.64 6.95 8.58
C LEU A 176 -11.84 8.01 9.68
N ASP A 177 -12.82 7.79 10.56
CA ASP A 177 -12.97 8.55 11.79
C ASP A 177 -11.88 8.15 12.83
N PRO A 178 -11.70 8.93 13.92
CA PRO A 178 -10.66 8.66 14.92
C PRO A 178 -10.73 7.25 15.52
N THR A 179 -11.93 6.71 15.79
CA THR A 179 -12.12 5.38 16.35
C THR A 179 -11.69 4.30 15.35
N GLN A 180 -12.03 4.48 14.09
CA GLN A 180 -11.64 3.58 13.01
C GLN A 180 -10.14 3.62 12.75
N ARG A 181 -9.50 4.80 12.85
CA ARG A 181 -8.04 4.94 12.77
C ARG A 181 -7.34 4.19 13.91
N ALA A 182 -7.85 4.30 15.14
CA ALA A 182 -7.30 3.56 16.28
C ALA A 182 -7.34 2.04 16.05
N ARG A 183 -8.48 1.52 15.60
CA ARG A 183 -8.62 0.08 15.24
C ARG A 183 -7.70 -0.33 14.09
N PHE A 184 -7.53 0.52 13.09
CA PHE A 184 -6.58 0.27 12.00
C PHE A 184 -5.15 0.17 12.54
N ARG A 185 -4.73 1.08 13.43
CA ARG A 185 -3.40 1.04 14.06
C ARG A 185 -3.17 -0.26 14.83
N GLU A 186 -4.14 -0.70 15.64
CA GLU A 186 -4.06 -1.97 16.37
C GLU A 186 -3.90 -3.15 15.40
N LEU A 187 -4.70 -3.18 14.32
CA LEU A 187 -4.62 -4.20 13.30
C LEU A 187 -3.25 -4.23 12.61
N VAL A 188 -2.70 -3.07 12.24
CA VAL A 188 -1.37 -2.98 11.60
C VAL A 188 -0.26 -3.40 12.57
N ARG A 189 -0.36 -3.08 13.87
CA ARG A 189 0.60 -3.60 14.88
C ARG A 189 0.55 -5.13 14.97
N GLU A 190 -0.65 -5.70 15.01
CA GLU A 190 -0.84 -7.16 15.07
C GLU A 190 -0.23 -7.88 13.86
N ILE A 191 -0.53 -7.42 12.64
CA ILE A 191 -0.05 -8.07 11.41
C ILE A 191 1.39 -7.70 11.05
N GLY A 192 1.85 -6.52 11.40
CA GLY A 192 3.22 -6.03 11.11
C GLY A 192 4.30 -6.67 11.96
N GLY A 193 3.95 -7.37 13.05
CA GLY A 193 4.91 -8.09 13.89
C GLY A 193 5.58 -9.30 13.20
N SER A 194 4.99 -9.81 12.12
CA SER A 194 5.46 -11.02 11.42
C SER A 194 5.84 -10.79 9.95
N ARG A 195 5.54 -9.62 9.37
CA ARG A 195 5.75 -9.35 7.94
C ARG A 195 5.94 -7.86 7.65
N PRO A 196 6.67 -7.48 6.58
CA PRO A 196 6.79 -6.10 6.16
C PRO A 196 5.43 -5.50 5.78
N VAL A 197 5.18 -4.29 6.28
CA VAL A 197 4.01 -3.46 5.94
C VAL A 197 4.51 -2.11 5.43
N VAL A 198 4.05 -1.69 4.26
CA VAL A 198 4.30 -0.35 3.74
C VAL A 198 2.97 0.36 3.61
N ALA A 199 2.80 1.49 4.30
CA ALA A 199 1.62 2.34 4.18
C ALA A 199 1.99 3.71 3.61
N SER A 200 1.37 4.13 2.52
CA SER A 200 1.48 5.50 2.06
C SER A 200 0.53 6.40 2.84
N THR A 201 0.97 7.60 3.15
CA THR A 201 0.11 8.66 3.69
C THR A 201 0.68 10.02 3.33
N HIS A 202 -0.18 11.03 3.33
CA HIS A 202 0.21 12.44 3.28
C HIS A 202 0.12 13.10 4.66
N GLN A 203 -0.37 12.38 5.69
CA GLN A 203 -0.52 12.86 7.06
C GLN A 203 0.68 12.42 7.89
N VAL A 204 1.47 13.37 8.34
CA VAL A 204 2.70 13.14 9.11
C VAL A 204 2.38 12.73 10.56
N ASP A 205 1.19 13.07 11.05
CA ASP A 205 0.72 12.76 12.41
C ASP A 205 0.51 11.25 12.65
N ASP A 206 0.40 10.46 11.59
CA ASP A 206 0.28 8.99 11.67
C ASP A 206 1.61 8.28 11.99
N LEU A 207 2.73 9.02 12.19
CA LEU A 207 4.06 8.46 12.46
C LEU A 207 4.22 7.84 13.85
N ASP A 208 3.39 8.24 14.82
CA ASP A 208 3.50 7.82 16.20
C ASP A 208 3.47 6.29 16.34
N ASP A 209 4.45 5.72 17.06
CA ASP A 209 4.56 4.32 17.54
C ASP A 209 4.16 3.18 16.57
N LEU A 210 3.53 3.52 15.44
CA LEU A 210 3.06 2.54 14.49
C LEU A 210 4.15 2.10 13.52
N PHE A 211 4.99 3.04 13.05
CA PHE A 211 6.01 2.79 12.04
C PHE A 211 7.41 2.76 12.63
N GLU A 212 8.28 1.99 12.03
CA GLU A 212 9.70 1.84 12.42
C GLU A 212 10.59 2.60 11.44
N THR A 213 10.20 2.63 10.16
CA THR A 213 10.94 3.25 9.06
C THR A 213 10.10 4.31 8.37
N VAL A 214 10.74 5.44 8.07
CA VAL A 214 10.19 6.52 7.23
C VAL A 214 10.90 6.51 5.89
N VAL A 215 10.13 6.56 4.82
CA VAL A 215 10.63 6.78 3.45
C VAL A 215 9.93 8.02 2.90
N VAL A 216 10.68 9.03 2.47
CA VAL A 216 10.13 10.23 1.86
C VAL A 216 10.41 10.22 0.37
N LEU A 217 9.34 10.30 -0.43
CA LEU A 217 9.39 10.29 -1.89
C LEU A 217 9.09 11.71 -2.41
N GLU A 218 9.98 12.26 -3.24
CA GLU A 218 9.81 13.55 -3.91
C GLU A 218 10.40 13.49 -5.32
N GLY A 219 9.73 14.10 -6.29
CA GLY A 219 10.24 14.22 -7.67
C GLY A 219 10.57 12.88 -8.34
N GLY A 220 9.95 11.78 -7.92
CA GLY A 220 10.22 10.43 -8.42
C GLY A 220 11.49 9.80 -7.83
N GLY A 221 12.06 10.37 -6.77
CA GLY A 221 13.22 9.85 -6.03
C GLY A 221 12.93 9.70 -4.54
N ILE A 222 13.73 8.89 -3.83
CA ILE A 222 13.74 8.82 -2.37
C ILE A 222 14.72 9.90 -1.87
N VAL A 223 14.19 10.89 -1.14
CA VAL A 223 15.00 11.97 -0.54
C VAL A 223 15.40 11.66 0.90
N PHE A 224 14.69 10.73 1.55
CA PHE A 224 15.02 10.23 2.88
C PHE A 224 14.56 8.77 3.05
N GLN A 225 15.38 7.96 3.70
CA GLN A 225 15.02 6.65 4.23
C GLN A 225 15.81 6.40 5.51
N GLY A 226 15.09 6.21 6.62
CA GLY A 226 15.69 5.98 7.93
C GLY A 226 14.64 5.60 8.96
N THR A 227 15.05 5.46 10.21
CA THR A 227 14.14 5.23 11.34
C THR A 227 13.33 6.49 11.66
N VAL A 228 12.19 6.31 12.35
CA VAL A 228 11.38 7.45 12.83
C VAL A 228 12.21 8.41 13.70
N PRO A 229 13.04 7.97 14.67
CA PRO A 229 13.92 8.87 15.42
C PRO A 229 14.93 9.64 14.54
N GLU A 230 15.48 9.02 13.50
CA GLU A 230 16.38 9.72 12.56
C GLU A 230 15.65 10.79 11.77
N PHE A 231 14.43 10.50 11.33
CA PHE A 231 13.58 11.46 10.63
C PHE A 231 13.24 12.67 11.53
N LEU A 232 12.81 12.44 12.76
CA LEU A 232 12.43 13.50 13.71
C LEU A 232 13.61 14.42 14.08
N ARG A 233 14.87 13.95 13.99
CA ARG A 233 16.07 14.81 14.19
C ARG A 233 16.26 15.88 13.12
N LEU A 234 15.59 15.77 11.99
CA LEU A 234 15.61 16.79 10.93
C LEU A 234 14.71 18.00 11.24
N ALA A 235 13.85 17.89 12.26
CA ALA A 235 12.98 19.00 12.68
C ALA A 235 13.80 20.19 13.18
N ALA A 236 13.29 21.40 12.96
CA ALA A 236 13.86 22.61 13.54
C ALA A 236 13.82 22.52 15.08
N PRO A 237 14.83 23.07 15.78
CA PRO A 237 14.85 23.10 17.23
C PRO A 237 13.56 23.74 17.80
N ASN A 238 12.94 23.07 18.75
CA ASN A 238 11.68 23.51 19.41
C ASN A 238 10.47 23.64 18.48
N ALA A 239 10.46 22.97 17.33
CA ALA A 239 9.27 22.93 16.47
C ALA A 239 8.08 22.29 17.23
N PRO A 240 6.89 22.93 17.27
CA PRO A 240 5.73 22.40 17.98
C PRO A 240 5.24 21.08 17.38
N PHE A 241 5.46 20.87 16.08
CA PHE A 241 5.14 19.66 15.33
C PHE A 241 6.41 19.13 14.66
N ALA A 242 7.14 18.28 15.38
CA ALA A 242 8.46 17.81 14.93
C ALA A 242 8.38 17.02 13.60
N ALA A 243 7.35 16.21 13.42
CA ALA A 243 7.19 15.42 12.20
C ALA A 243 6.90 16.27 10.96
N GLU A 244 6.05 17.30 11.08
CA GLU A 244 5.77 18.25 9.99
C GLU A 244 7.02 19.09 9.65
N SER A 245 7.73 19.56 10.69
CA SER A 245 8.97 20.32 10.51
C SER A 245 10.05 19.49 9.82
N ALA A 246 10.23 18.23 10.21
CA ALA A 246 11.16 17.31 9.56
C ALA A 246 10.79 17.04 8.11
N TYR A 247 9.49 16.87 7.83
CA TYR A 247 8.99 16.68 6.48
C TYR A 247 9.26 17.91 5.59
N SER A 248 8.93 19.11 6.08
CA SER A 248 9.14 20.37 5.37
C SER A 248 10.62 20.66 5.10
N ALA A 249 11.54 20.15 5.92
CA ALA A 249 12.97 20.25 5.68
C ALA A 249 13.45 19.42 4.46
N LEU A 250 12.71 18.39 4.09
CA LEU A 250 13.06 17.47 2.99
C LEU A 250 12.32 17.76 1.69
N VAL A 251 11.09 18.25 1.78
CA VAL A 251 10.20 18.46 0.63
C VAL A 251 10.08 19.95 0.38
N ARG A 252 10.38 20.37 -0.84
CA ARG A 252 10.19 21.77 -1.25
C ARG A 252 8.71 22.01 -1.51
N ASP A 253 8.16 23.07 -0.93
CA ASP A 253 6.84 23.54 -1.33
C ASP A 253 6.86 23.85 -2.83
N PRO A 254 5.92 23.32 -3.62
CA PRO A 254 5.78 23.74 -4.99
C PRO A 254 5.34 25.22 -4.99
N GLU A 255 6.18 26.11 -5.52
CA GLU A 255 5.80 27.50 -5.86
C GLU A 255 4.62 27.53 -6.86
#